data_bda71515c1cf13bf90a2b073788186f1
#
_entry.id   bda71515c1cf13bf90a2b073788186f1
#
_cell.length_a   1.000
_cell.length_b   1.000
_cell.length_c   1.000
_cell.angle_alpha   90.00
_cell.angle_beta   90.00
_cell.angle_gamma   90.00
#
_symmetry.space_group_name_H-M   'P 1'
#
loop_
_entity.id
_entity.type
_entity.pdbx_description
1 polymer ?
#
loop_
_entity_poly.entity_id
_entity_poly.type
_entity_poly.pdbx_seq_one_letter_code
_entity_poly.pdbx_strand_id
1 'polypeptide(L)'
;MISTKKIDQFENHIGYSFKNKKLIISALIHPSFLVDKKKTKFKLPNDFERLEFLGDRVLGLAISSIIYKKFDNNNEGDLSKKLSYLVQKNFLHKISINLKINNILKYSSKKNEKM
;
A
#
# COMPACT_ATOMS: atom_id res chain seq x y z
N MET A 1 -5.48 16.83 -5.14
CA MET A 1 -5.60 15.93 -3.98
C MET A 1 -6.56 14.79 -4.29
N ILE A 2 -6.55 13.79 -3.45
CA ILE A 2 -7.44 12.64 -3.64
C ILE A 2 -8.84 13.04 -3.22
N SER A 3 -9.81 12.90 -4.13
CA SER A 3 -11.19 13.28 -3.84
C SER A 3 -11.88 12.24 -2.95
N THR A 4 -12.87 12.70 -2.19
CA THR A 4 -13.69 11.80 -1.37
C THR A 4 -14.35 10.72 -2.21
N LYS A 5 -14.79 11.08 -3.42
CA LYS A 5 -15.41 10.13 -4.35
C LYS A 5 -14.47 8.99 -4.72
N LYS A 6 -13.20 9.28 -4.99
CA LYS A 6 -12.21 8.26 -5.33
C LYS A 6 -11.93 7.35 -4.15
N ILE A 7 -11.86 7.90 -2.94
CA ILE A 7 -11.67 7.09 -1.73
C ILE A 7 -12.88 6.17 -1.53
N ASP A 8 -14.09 6.69 -1.69
CA ASP A 8 -15.30 5.87 -1.56
C ASP A 8 -15.32 4.74 -2.58
N GLN A 9 -14.95 5.01 -3.82
CA GLN A 9 -14.87 4.00 -4.86
C GLN A 9 -13.83 2.93 -4.52
N PHE A 10 -12.68 3.34 -4.02
CA PHE A 10 -11.64 2.42 -3.60
C PHE A 10 -12.12 1.53 -2.44
N GLU A 11 -12.72 2.14 -1.43
CA GLU A 11 -13.25 1.41 -0.28
C GLU A 11 -14.31 0.40 -0.70
N ASN A 12 -15.20 0.79 -1.61
CA ASN A 12 -16.21 -0.14 -2.14
C ASN A 12 -15.55 -1.30 -2.88
N HIS A 13 -14.50 -1.03 -3.64
CA HIS A 13 -13.81 -2.06 -4.39
C HIS A 13 -13.11 -3.08 -3.49
N ILE A 14 -12.46 -2.62 -2.41
CA ILE A 14 -11.74 -3.52 -1.49
C ILE A 14 -12.64 -4.08 -0.38
N GLY A 15 -13.85 -3.55 -0.23
CA GLY A 15 -14.80 -4.03 0.78
C GLY A 15 -14.44 -3.60 2.19
N TYR A 16 -13.80 -2.44 2.36
CA TYR A 16 -13.39 -1.93 3.67
C TYR A 16 -13.52 -0.41 3.72
N SER A 17 -14.08 0.11 4.80
CA SER A 17 -14.19 1.56 5.04
C SER A 17 -13.21 1.99 6.13
N PHE A 18 -12.33 2.93 5.79
CA PHE A 18 -11.34 3.44 6.74
C PHE A 18 -11.99 4.41 7.72
N LYS A 19 -11.79 4.19 9.00
CA LYS A 19 -12.32 5.07 10.03
C LYS A 19 -11.61 6.43 10.05
N ASN A 20 -10.30 6.42 9.86
CA ASN A 20 -9.49 7.64 9.82
C ASN A 20 -9.05 7.89 8.39
N LYS A 21 -9.77 8.79 7.70
CA LYS A 21 -9.48 9.09 6.29
C LYS A 21 -8.11 9.76 6.10
N LYS A 22 -7.58 10.42 7.13
CA LYS A 22 -6.24 11.01 7.04
C LYS A 22 -5.16 9.95 6.86
N LEU A 23 -5.32 8.79 7.47
CA LEU A 23 -4.36 7.70 7.35
C LEU A 23 -4.32 7.13 5.93
N ILE A 24 -5.50 6.87 5.34
CA ILE A 24 -5.52 6.34 3.96
C ILE A 24 -4.99 7.38 2.97
N ILE A 25 -5.31 8.65 3.16
CA ILE A 25 -4.78 9.72 2.31
C ILE A 25 -3.25 9.77 2.41
N SER A 26 -2.70 9.73 3.63
CA SER A 26 -1.24 9.73 3.83
C SER A 26 -0.58 8.52 3.17
N ALA A 27 -1.22 7.36 3.23
CA ALA A 27 -0.69 6.14 2.64
C ALA A 27 -0.70 6.17 1.10
N LEU A 28 -1.53 7.00 0.50
CA LEU A 28 -1.69 7.06 -0.96
C LEU A 28 -0.92 8.20 -1.62
N ILE A 29 -0.21 9.04 -0.85
CA ILE A 29 0.55 10.16 -1.39
C ILE A 29 2.04 9.86 -1.23
N HIS A 30 2.67 9.45 -2.32
CA HIS A 30 4.11 9.18 -2.33
C HIS A 30 4.90 10.48 -2.13
N PRO A 31 6.05 10.47 -1.40
CA PRO A 31 6.85 11.68 -1.20
C PRO A 31 7.26 12.38 -2.49
N SER A 32 7.44 11.65 -3.59
CA SER A 32 7.79 12.27 -4.88
C SER A 32 6.72 13.24 -5.36
N PHE A 33 5.45 12.99 -5.05
CA PHE A 33 4.36 13.90 -5.40
C PHE A 33 4.49 15.23 -4.65
N LEU A 34 4.92 15.19 -3.39
CA LEU A 34 5.12 16.38 -2.58
C LEU A 34 6.25 17.26 -3.11
N VAL A 35 7.31 16.64 -3.62
CA VAL A 35 8.44 17.36 -4.23
C VAL A 35 7.97 18.13 -5.45
N ASP A 36 7.15 17.51 -6.32
CA ASP A 36 6.60 18.15 -7.50
C ASP A 36 5.64 19.30 -7.15
N LYS A 37 5.05 19.26 -5.97
CA LYS A 37 4.09 20.24 -5.49
C LYS A 37 4.68 21.20 -4.45
N LYS A 38 6.00 21.35 -4.44
CA LYS A 38 6.70 22.20 -3.45
C LYS A 38 6.25 23.65 -3.43
N LYS A 39 5.63 24.13 -4.50
CA LYS A 39 5.11 25.50 -4.59
C LYS A 39 3.76 25.67 -3.89
N THR A 40 3.12 24.57 -3.50
CA THR A 40 1.85 24.68 -2.78
C THR A 40 2.15 24.87 -1.30
N LYS A 41 1.49 25.84 -0.69
CA LYS A 41 1.58 26.08 0.75
C LYS A 41 0.78 25.04 1.55
N PHE A 42 0.24 24.08 0.88
CA PHE A 42 -0.60 23.06 1.48
C PHE A 42 0.27 22.02 2.20
N LYS A 43 0.12 21.94 3.52
CA LYS A 43 0.79 20.91 4.29
C LYS A 43 0.02 19.61 4.12
N LEU A 44 0.50 18.76 3.24
CA LEU A 44 -0.06 17.42 3.09
C LEU A 44 0.42 16.55 4.25
N PRO A 45 -0.41 15.57 4.66
CA PRO A 45 0.06 14.59 5.62
C PRO A 45 1.32 13.94 5.07
N ASN A 46 2.43 14.06 5.78
CA ASN A 46 3.74 13.59 5.32
C ASN A 46 4.16 12.38 6.15
N ASP A 47 3.29 11.38 6.21
CA ASP A 47 3.50 10.21 7.05
C ASP A 47 3.68 8.93 6.23
N PHE A 48 3.88 9.08 4.91
CA PHE A 48 3.96 7.94 4.00
C PHE A 48 5.05 6.95 4.41
N GLU A 49 6.26 7.44 4.67
CA GLU A 49 7.39 6.57 4.98
C GLU A 49 7.21 5.83 6.30
N ARG A 50 6.64 6.50 7.29
CA ARG A 50 6.34 5.88 8.58
C ARG A 50 5.26 4.80 8.43
N LEU A 51 4.24 5.08 7.64
CA LEU A 51 3.18 4.11 7.34
C LEU A 51 3.72 2.94 6.53
N GLU A 52 4.63 3.20 5.59
CA GLU A 52 5.29 2.15 4.82
C GLU A 52 6.10 1.22 5.73
N PHE A 53 6.86 1.80 6.65
CA PHE A 53 7.62 1.01 7.62
C PHE A 53 6.71 0.11 8.45
N LEU A 54 5.68 0.69 9.03
CA LEU A 54 4.74 -0.07 9.86
C LEU A 54 3.96 -1.08 9.03
N GLY A 55 3.51 -0.68 7.85
CA GLY A 55 2.73 -1.52 6.96
C GLY A 55 3.47 -2.78 6.53
N ASP A 56 4.77 -2.69 6.29
CA ASP A 56 5.59 -3.86 5.96
C ASP A 56 5.53 -4.92 7.07
N ARG A 57 5.63 -4.50 8.33
CA ARG A 57 5.58 -5.41 9.46
C ARG A 57 4.19 -6.00 9.64
N VAL A 58 3.16 -5.17 9.49
CA VAL A 58 1.77 -5.62 9.57
C VAL A 58 1.47 -6.63 8.46
N LEU A 59 1.89 -6.34 7.23
CA LEU A 59 1.70 -7.24 6.11
C LEU A 59 2.39 -8.58 6.34
N GLY A 60 3.64 -8.54 6.79
CA GLY A 60 4.40 -9.75 7.09
C GLY A 60 3.73 -10.59 8.15
N LEU A 61 3.27 -9.96 9.23
CA LEU A 61 2.58 -10.67 10.31
C LEU A 61 1.25 -11.27 9.84
N ALA A 62 0.46 -10.49 9.11
CA ALA A 62 -0.85 -10.93 8.62
C ALA A 62 -0.71 -12.15 7.70
N ILE A 63 0.22 -12.08 6.73
CA ILE A 63 0.45 -13.17 5.80
C ILE A 63 1.03 -14.39 6.53
N SER A 64 1.97 -14.17 7.45
CA SER A 64 2.52 -15.26 8.26
C SER A 64 1.42 -15.99 9.02
N SER A 65 0.49 -15.25 9.61
CA SER A 65 -0.63 -15.85 10.34
C SER A 65 -1.53 -16.67 9.44
N ILE A 66 -1.80 -16.18 8.22
CA ILE A 66 -2.65 -16.88 7.27
C ILE A 66 -1.99 -18.19 6.81
N ILE A 67 -0.72 -18.14 6.38
CA ILE A 67 -0.05 -19.33 5.87
C ILE A 67 0.23 -20.34 6.98
N TYR A 68 0.48 -19.86 8.19
CA TYR A 68 0.65 -20.74 9.35
C TYR A 68 -0.60 -21.61 9.56
N LYS A 69 -1.77 -21.01 9.48
CA LYS A 69 -3.03 -21.73 9.67
C LYS A 69 -3.40 -22.58 8.47
N LYS A 70 -3.14 -22.08 7.25
CA LYS A 70 -3.55 -22.76 6.02
C LYS A 70 -2.67 -23.96 5.69
N PHE A 71 -1.38 -23.86 5.96
CA PHE A 71 -0.39 -24.88 5.59
C PHE A 71 0.19 -25.52 6.86
N ASP A 72 -0.66 -26.15 7.64
CA ASP A 72 -0.30 -26.72 8.94
C ASP A 72 0.71 -27.87 8.85
N ASN A 73 0.87 -28.49 7.67
CA ASN A 73 1.86 -29.53 7.43
C ASN A 73 3.21 -29.01 6.93
N ASN A 74 3.33 -27.72 6.68
CA ASN A 74 4.60 -27.13 6.24
C ASN A 74 5.53 -26.89 7.42
N ASN A 75 6.82 -27.12 7.22
CA ASN A 75 7.84 -26.75 8.20
C ASN A 75 8.19 -25.27 8.09
N GLU A 76 9.06 -24.79 8.98
CA GLU A 76 9.46 -23.38 9.01
C GLU A 76 10.07 -22.93 7.69
N GLY A 77 10.91 -23.75 7.07
CA GLY A 77 11.54 -23.40 5.79
C GLY A 77 10.53 -23.21 4.67
N ASP A 78 9.53 -24.09 4.61
CA ASP A 78 8.46 -23.98 3.63
C ASP A 78 7.65 -22.71 3.83
N LEU A 79 7.31 -22.41 5.09
CA LEU A 79 6.55 -21.20 5.43
C LEU A 79 7.33 -19.93 5.10
N SER A 80 8.64 -19.93 5.39
CA SER A 80 9.50 -18.79 5.09
C SER A 80 9.59 -18.52 3.58
N LYS A 81 9.66 -19.57 2.76
CA LYS A 81 9.67 -19.43 1.30
C LYS A 81 8.36 -18.86 0.79
N LYS A 82 7.24 -19.34 1.33
CA LYS A 82 5.92 -18.81 0.95
C LYS A 82 5.78 -17.34 1.33
N LEU A 83 6.21 -16.99 2.54
CA LEU A 83 6.17 -15.60 2.98
C LEU A 83 7.00 -14.70 2.06
N SER A 84 8.24 -15.11 1.78
CA SER A 84 9.13 -14.34 0.90
C SER A 84 8.52 -14.12 -0.48
N TYR A 85 7.86 -15.11 -1.04
CA TYR A 85 7.18 -14.99 -2.33
C TYR A 85 6.02 -14.01 -2.27
N LEU A 86 5.20 -14.13 -1.23
CA LEU A 86 3.96 -13.35 -1.12
C LEU A 86 4.20 -11.87 -0.81
N VAL A 87 5.33 -11.53 -0.19
CA VAL A 87 5.65 -10.14 0.14
C VAL A 87 6.66 -9.52 -0.82
N GLN A 88 7.10 -10.26 -1.84
CA GLN A 88 8.05 -9.69 -2.79
C GLN A 88 7.39 -8.64 -3.68
N LYS A 89 8.22 -7.72 -4.17
CA LYS A 89 7.77 -6.54 -4.92
C LYS A 89 6.89 -6.90 -6.12
N ASN A 90 7.30 -7.91 -6.90
CA ASN A 90 6.57 -8.28 -8.11
C ASN A 90 5.16 -8.80 -7.80
N PHE A 91 5.02 -9.61 -6.74
CA PHE A 91 3.72 -10.14 -6.37
C PHE A 91 2.82 -9.04 -5.80
N LEU A 92 3.38 -8.18 -4.92
CA LEU A 92 2.63 -7.07 -4.36
C LEU A 92 2.17 -6.09 -5.44
N HIS A 93 2.97 -5.91 -6.48
CA HIS A 93 2.58 -5.07 -7.61
C HIS A 93 1.32 -5.62 -8.30
N LYS A 94 1.28 -6.93 -8.53
CA LYS A 94 0.10 -7.58 -9.13
C LYS A 94 -1.14 -7.39 -8.26
N ILE A 95 -0.98 -7.53 -6.95
CA ILE A 95 -2.10 -7.32 -6.02
C ILE A 95 -2.56 -5.86 -6.05
N SER A 96 -1.63 -4.91 -6.12
CA SER A 96 -1.99 -3.49 -6.17
C SER A 96 -2.82 -3.15 -7.40
N ILE A 97 -2.53 -3.79 -8.54
CA ILE A 97 -3.33 -3.60 -9.76
C ILE A 97 -4.74 -4.16 -9.57
N ASN A 98 -4.85 -5.35 -8.99
CA ASN A 98 -6.16 -5.95 -8.70
C ASN A 98 -6.99 -5.10 -7.74
N LEU A 99 -6.34 -4.48 -6.76
CA LEU A 99 -7.00 -3.60 -5.80
C LEU A 99 -7.22 -2.18 -6.34
N LYS A 100 -6.73 -1.91 -7.55
CA LYS A 100 -6.84 -0.60 -8.23
C LYS A 100 -6.18 0.53 -7.45
N ILE A 101 -5.13 0.20 -6.70
CA ILE A 101 -4.36 1.19 -5.95
C ILE A 101 -3.68 2.18 -6.90
N ASN A 102 -3.22 1.71 -8.05
CA ASN A 102 -2.56 2.54 -9.05
C ASN A 102 -3.48 3.66 -9.59
N ASN A 103 -4.79 3.47 -9.51
CA ASN A 103 -5.75 4.49 -9.97
C ASN A 103 -5.90 5.66 -9.00
N ILE A 104 -5.52 5.46 -7.73
CA ILE A 104 -5.74 6.46 -6.68
C ILE A 104 -4.41 6.96 -6.08
N LEU A 105 -3.34 6.18 -6.21
CA LEU A 105 -2.03 6.53 -5.68
C LEU A 105 -1.48 7.79 -6.37
N LYS A 106 -0.98 8.75 -5.58
CA LYS A 106 -0.36 9.97 -6.07
C LYS A 106 1.16 9.86 -6.01
N TYR A 107 1.81 10.06 -7.14
CA TYR A 107 3.28 10.04 -7.25
C TYR A 107 3.72 10.95 -8.39
N SER A 108 5.04 11.20 -8.49
CA SER A 108 5.57 12.12 -9.50
C SER A 108 5.43 11.54 -10.89
N SER A 109 4.91 12.36 -11.84
CA SER A 109 4.82 11.97 -13.24
C SER A 109 6.19 11.73 -13.87
N LYS A 110 7.22 12.46 -13.41
CA LYS A 110 8.60 12.26 -13.89
C LYS A 110 9.13 10.89 -13.54
N LYS A 111 8.72 10.35 -12.39
CA LYS A 111 9.12 9.02 -11.97
C LYS A 111 8.44 7.94 -12.81
N ASN A 112 7.24 8.24 -13.29
CA ASN A 112 6.49 7.37 -14.17
C ASN A 112 7.20 7.12 -15.49
N GLU A 113 7.77 8.18 -16.05
CA GLU A 113 8.44 8.10 -17.35
C GLU A 113 9.69 7.21 -17.31
N LYS A 114 10.25 6.99 -16.13
CA LYS A 114 11.45 6.16 -15.95
C LYS A 114 11.14 4.70 -15.63
N MET A 115 9.89 4.41 -15.41
CA MET A 115 9.44 3.05 -15.12
C MET A 115 8.86 2.38 -16.35
#